data_8c419f5d9ef8aadaae35a3ac3f55b4b1
#
_entry.id   8c419f5d9ef8aadaae35a3ac3f55b4b1
#
_cell.length_a   1.000
_cell.length_b   1.000
_cell.length_c   1.000
_cell.angle_alpha   90.00
_cell.angle_beta   90.00
_cell.angle_gamma   90.00
#
_symmetry.space_group_name_H-M   'P 1'
#
loop_
_entity.id
_entity.type
_entity.pdbx_description
1 polymer ?
#
loop_
_entity_poly.entity_id
_entity_poly.type
_entity_poly.pdbx_seq_one_letter_code
_entity_poly.pdbx_strand_id
1 'polypeptide(L)'
;MLRPGFLAAAASLALAVSLLVPRPAASAAVPAHLTWAVDLVSTISPANNSYGDPTAIQWKNVDGAVSSNTSVCATFVTTLFKRAYGLADADFTAWFGSTSPYAEVYHAAVVAGNGFSRIQKVADIQAGDLIAIDYRDAGTSTGHVAIASSAPINGTPVTVNGVSLKRYDLWIIDSSKNYHGTQDSRYKFKDGTTPDTGVGEGVMRIFADAVTGEVAGHTWSSANGSTFYAQPDLNGSTGRHLVIGRL
;
A
#
# COMPACT_ATOMS: atom_id res chain seq x y z
N MET A 1 44.30 -62.72 -51.57
CA MET A 1 43.14 -62.43 -50.68
C MET A 1 43.47 -61.32 -49.79
N LEU A 2 43.08 -60.08 -50.07
CA LEU A 2 43.30 -58.89 -49.33
C LEU A 2 42.05 -58.58 -48.46
N ARG A 3 42.20 -58.42 -47.17
CA ARG A 3 41.16 -57.98 -46.24
C ARG A 3 41.09 -56.45 -46.19
N PRO A 4 39.95 -55.81 -46.24
CA PRO A 4 39.83 -54.37 -46.04
C PRO A 4 39.79 -54.02 -44.55
N GLY A 5 40.63 -53.00 -44.17
CA GLY A 5 40.65 -52.44 -42.83
C GLY A 5 39.50 -51.47 -42.64
N PHE A 6 38.80 -51.56 -41.49
CA PHE A 6 37.81 -50.62 -41.02
C PHE A 6 38.48 -49.43 -40.31
N LEU A 7 38.31 -48.23 -40.84
CA LEU A 7 38.65 -46.98 -40.17
C LEU A 7 37.44 -46.56 -39.28
N ALA A 8 37.65 -46.57 -37.97
CA ALA A 8 36.68 -46.01 -37.02
C ALA A 8 36.87 -44.50 -36.91
N ALA A 9 35.88 -43.74 -37.33
CA ALA A 9 35.82 -42.29 -37.13
C ALA A 9 35.31 -41.99 -35.69
N ALA A 10 36.17 -41.38 -34.85
CA ALA A 10 35.79 -40.88 -33.55
C ALA A 10 35.10 -39.49 -33.70
N ALA A 11 33.81 -39.43 -33.43
CA ALA A 11 33.06 -38.19 -33.39
C ALA A 11 33.21 -37.55 -31.99
N SER A 12 33.93 -36.43 -31.92
CA SER A 12 34.02 -35.64 -30.69
C SER A 12 32.79 -34.80 -30.50
N LEU A 13 31.99 -35.11 -29.46
CA LEU A 13 30.82 -34.34 -29.06
C LEU A 13 31.27 -33.16 -28.17
N ALA A 14 31.31 -31.96 -28.71
CA ALA A 14 31.58 -30.75 -27.97
C ALA A 14 30.32 -30.34 -27.18
N LEU A 15 30.36 -30.49 -25.85
CA LEU A 15 29.29 -30.07 -24.96
C LEU A 15 29.39 -28.55 -24.77
N ALA A 16 28.52 -27.76 -25.41
CA ALA A 16 28.42 -26.33 -25.21
C ALA A 16 27.70 -26.07 -23.87
N VAL A 17 28.45 -25.73 -22.83
CA VAL A 17 27.90 -25.26 -21.55
C VAL A 17 27.48 -23.79 -21.74
N SER A 18 26.18 -23.56 -21.96
CA SER A 18 25.61 -22.21 -21.94
C SER A 18 25.61 -21.70 -20.49
N LEU A 19 26.51 -20.80 -20.17
CA LEU A 19 26.46 -20.04 -18.93
C LEU A 19 25.22 -19.13 -18.96
N LEU A 20 24.18 -19.51 -18.24
CA LEU A 20 23.04 -18.64 -17.94
C LEU A 20 23.56 -17.50 -17.04
N VAL A 21 23.86 -16.36 -17.65
CA VAL A 21 24.12 -15.12 -16.92
C VAL A 21 22.78 -14.70 -16.33
N PRO A 22 22.65 -14.59 -14.99
CA PRO A 22 21.40 -14.13 -14.38
C PRO A 22 21.14 -12.71 -14.88
N ARG A 23 20.00 -12.55 -15.57
CA ARG A 23 19.53 -11.24 -16.02
C ARG A 23 19.16 -10.45 -14.76
N PRO A 24 19.65 -9.21 -14.55
CA PRO A 24 19.21 -8.41 -13.42
C PRO A 24 17.69 -8.31 -13.50
N ALA A 25 17.02 -8.57 -12.38
CA ALA A 25 15.57 -8.41 -12.28
C ALA A 25 15.24 -6.96 -12.67
N ALA A 26 14.39 -6.78 -13.68
CA ALA A 26 13.92 -5.46 -14.03
C ALA A 26 13.27 -4.86 -12.77
N SER A 27 13.70 -3.66 -12.36
CA SER A 27 13.02 -2.92 -11.30
C SER A 27 11.55 -2.81 -11.70
N ALA A 28 10.65 -3.27 -10.84
CA ALA A 28 9.23 -3.12 -11.09
C ALA A 28 8.93 -1.63 -11.29
N ALA A 29 8.19 -1.29 -12.34
CA ALA A 29 7.81 0.09 -12.60
C ALA A 29 6.97 0.61 -11.42
N VAL A 30 7.20 1.86 -11.02
CA VAL A 30 6.40 2.50 -9.97
C VAL A 30 4.94 2.55 -10.44
N PRO A 31 3.97 2.06 -9.66
CA PRO A 31 2.56 2.10 -10.04
C PRO A 31 2.07 3.53 -10.28
N ALA A 32 1.28 3.73 -11.35
CA ALA A 32 0.84 5.07 -11.76
C ALA A 32 0.08 5.82 -10.66
N HIS A 33 -0.76 5.13 -9.88
CA HIS A 33 -1.51 5.73 -8.77
C HIS A 33 -0.59 6.24 -7.64
N LEU A 34 0.54 5.55 -7.38
CA LEU A 34 1.53 6.04 -6.43
C LEU A 34 2.23 7.30 -6.96
N THR A 35 2.55 7.34 -8.25
CA THR A 35 3.14 8.55 -8.86
C THR A 35 2.23 9.76 -8.65
N TRP A 36 0.91 9.64 -8.90
CA TRP A 36 -0.06 10.70 -8.65
C TRP A 36 -0.20 11.07 -7.18
N ALA A 37 -0.14 10.10 -6.27
CA ALA A 37 -0.19 10.35 -4.82
C ALA A 37 1.03 11.15 -4.34
N VAL A 38 2.23 10.74 -4.75
CA VAL A 38 3.50 11.41 -4.41
C VAL A 38 3.54 12.83 -4.98
N ASP A 39 3.12 13.03 -6.23
CA ASP A 39 3.07 14.35 -6.84
C ASP A 39 2.14 15.30 -6.06
N LEU A 40 0.95 14.83 -5.69
CA LEU A 40 0.01 15.62 -4.89
C LEU A 40 0.61 16.03 -3.54
N VAL A 41 1.15 15.07 -2.77
CA VAL A 41 1.76 15.34 -1.45
C VAL A 41 2.94 16.31 -1.56
N SER A 42 3.75 16.19 -2.60
CA SER A 42 4.94 17.03 -2.79
C SER A 42 4.61 18.47 -3.21
N THR A 43 3.44 18.71 -3.78
CA THR A 43 3.07 20.01 -4.38
C THR A 43 1.94 20.73 -3.64
N ILE A 44 1.23 20.06 -2.74
CA ILE A 44 0.11 20.63 -1.99
C ILE A 44 0.61 21.51 -0.84
N SER A 45 -0.07 22.64 -0.63
CA SER A 45 0.16 23.48 0.56
C SER A 45 -0.90 23.20 1.63
N PRO A 46 -0.59 23.44 2.91
CA PRO A 46 -1.56 23.29 3.99
C PRO A 46 -2.87 24.08 3.77
N ALA A 47 -2.77 25.28 3.21
CA ALA A 47 -3.93 26.13 2.95
C ALA A 47 -4.93 25.53 1.94
N ASN A 48 -4.46 24.63 1.07
CA ASN A 48 -5.26 23.99 0.02
C ASN A 48 -5.56 22.52 0.31
N ASN A 49 -5.32 22.07 1.55
CA ASN A 49 -5.43 20.67 1.94
C ASN A 49 -6.42 20.51 3.10
N SER A 50 -7.45 19.68 2.92
CA SER A 50 -8.43 19.40 3.96
C SER A 50 -8.98 17.99 3.86
N TYR A 51 -9.37 17.44 5.01
CA TYR A 51 -10.12 16.20 5.08
C TYR A 51 -11.61 16.49 5.10
N GLY A 52 -12.37 15.92 4.17
CA GLY A 52 -13.83 16.11 4.14
C GLY A 52 -14.47 15.83 2.78
N ASP A 53 -15.73 16.23 2.67
CA ASP A 53 -16.57 16.19 1.48
C ASP A 53 -17.13 17.59 1.17
N PRO A 54 -17.55 17.88 -0.08
CA PRO A 54 -17.47 17.01 -1.25
C PRO A 54 -16.01 16.84 -1.75
N THR A 55 -15.73 15.69 -2.39
CA THR A 55 -14.40 15.42 -2.94
C THR A 55 -14.06 16.38 -4.07
N ALA A 56 -12.91 17.06 -3.93
CA ALA A 56 -12.32 17.93 -4.94
C ALA A 56 -10.79 17.84 -4.85
N ILE A 57 -10.17 17.23 -5.85
CA ILE A 57 -8.72 17.06 -5.92
C ILE A 57 -8.21 17.64 -7.24
N GLN A 58 -7.18 18.47 -7.17
CA GLN A 58 -6.50 19.05 -8.33
C GLN A 58 -4.99 18.85 -8.22
N TRP A 59 -4.37 18.52 -9.33
CA TRP A 59 -2.92 18.43 -9.45
C TRP A 59 -2.36 19.65 -10.16
N LYS A 60 -1.34 20.23 -9.56
CA LYS A 60 -0.62 21.39 -10.14
C LYS A 60 -0.15 21.10 -11.57
N ASN A 61 -0.30 22.08 -12.46
CA ASN A 61 0.09 22.00 -13.87
C ASN A 61 -0.66 20.96 -14.72
N VAL A 62 -1.65 20.30 -14.14
CA VAL A 62 -2.52 19.32 -14.85
C VAL A 62 -3.96 19.81 -14.83
N ASP A 63 -4.52 20.05 -13.66
CA ASP A 63 -5.91 20.52 -13.48
C ASP A 63 -5.99 22.02 -13.15
N GLY A 64 -4.86 22.61 -12.73
CA GLY A 64 -4.80 24.03 -12.33
C GLY A 64 -3.39 24.49 -12.00
N ALA A 65 -3.27 25.75 -11.56
CA ALA A 65 -1.99 26.37 -11.22
C ALA A 65 -1.42 25.91 -9.87
N VAL A 66 -2.26 25.34 -9.00
CA VAL A 66 -1.90 24.86 -7.66
C VAL A 66 -2.53 23.50 -7.39
N SER A 67 -1.87 22.67 -6.57
CA SER A 67 -2.49 21.48 -6.03
C SER A 67 -3.48 21.81 -4.93
N SER A 68 -4.63 21.11 -4.92
CA SER A 68 -5.61 21.19 -3.84
C SER A 68 -6.22 19.83 -3.56
N ASN A 69 -6.67 19.62 -2.32
CA ASN A 69 -7.36 18.43 -1.88
C ASN A 69 -8.45 18.77 -0.86
N THR A 70 -9.64 18.27 -1.14
CA THR A 70 -10.69 17.98 -0.17
C THR A 70 -11.14 16.56 -0.43
N SER A 71 -10.87 15.63 0.47
CA SER A 71 -11.27 14.23 0.31
C SER A 71 -11.28 13.50 1.65
N VAL A 72 -12.05 12.43 1.74
CA VAL A 72 -11.87 11.40 2.75
C VAL A 72 -10.93 10.30 2.22
N CYS A 73 -10.46 9.40 3.08
CA CYS A 73 -9.49 8.37 2.69
C CYS A 73 -9.91 7.55 1.46
N ALA A 74 -11.16 7.10 1.43
CA ALA A 74 -11.67 6.26 0.36
C ALA A 74 -11.86 7.02 -0.96
N THR A 75 -12.36 8.27 -0.93
CA THR A 75 -12.52 9.08 -2.14
C THR A 75 -11.19 9.54 -2.71
N PHE A 76 -10.16 9.75 -1.86
CA PHE A 76 -8.79 9.98 -2.29
C PHE A 76 -8.26 8.81 -3.14
N VAL A 77 -8.32 7.56 -2.62
CA VAL A 77 -7.86 6.36 -3.35
C VAL A 77 -8.69 6.14 -4.62
N THR A 78 -10.02 6.32 -4.55
CA THR A 78 -10.91 6.25 -5.73
C THR A 78 -10.45 7.20 -6.83
N THR A 79 -10.18 8.46 -6.47
CA THR A 79 -9.73 9.48 -7.43
C THR A 79 -8.36 9.15 -8.02
N LEU A 80 -7.43 8.65 -7.19
CA LEU A 80 -6.12 8.17 -7.66
C LEU A 80 -6.24 7.06 -8.70
N PHE A 81 -7.07 6.05 -8.44
CA PHE A 81 -7.24 4.91 -9.35
C PHE A 81 -7.92 5.34 -10.65
N LYS A 82 -8.98 6.14 -10.58
CA LYS A 82 -9.64 6.69 -11.77
C LYS A 82 -8.65 7.46 -12.64
N ARG A 83 -7.87 8.34 -12.02
CA ARG A 83 -6.88 9.14 -12.73
C ARG A 83 -5.74 8.30 -13.32
N ALA A 84 -5.17 7.42 -12.52
CA ALA A 84 -4.00 6.64 -12.92
C ALA A 84 -4.27 5.65 -14.05
N TYR A 85 -5.49 5.12 -14.08
CA TYR A 85 -5.86 4.02 -14.97
C TYR A 85 -6.97 4.38 -15.99
N GLY A 86 -7.40 5.64 -16.00
CA GLY A 86 -8.46 6.12 -16.90
C GLY A 86 -9.82 5.51 -16.64
N LEU A 87 -10.10 5.09 -15.39
CA LEU A 87 -11.34 4.42 -15.02
C LEU A 87 -12.50 5.42 -14.86
N ALA A 88 -13.61 5.12 -15.50
CA ALA A 88 -14.85 5.88 -15.36
C ALA A 88 -15.71 5.39 -14.17
N ASP A 89 -16.76 6.12 -13.84
CA ASP A 89 -17.74 5.73 -12.81
C ASP A 89 -18.39 4.38 -13.10
N ALA A 90 -18.62 4.07 -14.38
CA ALA A 90 -19.17 2.77 -14.79
C ALA A 90 -18.22 1.60 -14.47
N ASP A 91 -16.90 1.80 -14.65
CA ASP A 91 -15.89 0.78 -14.34
C ASP A 91 -15.85 0.52 -12.83
N PHE A 92 -15.89 1.57 -12.01
CA PHE A 92 -15.95 1.45 -10.55
C PHE A 92 -17.26 0.78 -10.10
N THR A 93 -18.39 1.10 -10.72
CA THR A 93 -19.67 0.45 -10.41
C THR A 93 -19.62 -1.04 -10.76
N ALA A 94 -19.03 -1.40 -11.89
CA ALA A 94 -18.85 -2.80 -12.28
C ALA A 94 -17.90 -3.56 -11.35
N TRP A 95 -16.84 -2.88 -10.86
CA TRP A 95 -15.82 -3.49 -10.00
C TRP A 95 -16.28 -3.62 -8.54
N PHE A 96 -16.82 -2.52 -7.97
CA PHE A 96 -17.10 -2.38 -6.53
C PHE A 96 -18.58 -2.28 -6.18
N GLY A 97 -19.48 -2.23 -7.18
CA GLY A 97 -20.90 -1.93 -6.95
C GLY A 97 -21.18 -0.46 -6.60
N SER A 98 -20.18 0.43 -6.70
CA SER A 98 -20.27 1.85 -6.34
C SER A 98 -19.30 2.68 -7.17
N THR A 99 -19.70 3.90 -7.52
CA THR A 99 -18.81 4.88 -8.17
C THR A 99 -17.74 5.42 -7.21
N SER A 100 -17.99 5.31 -5.90
CA SER A 100 -17.10 5.78 -4.81
C SER A 100 -17.20 4.81 -3.63
N PRO A 101 -16.52 3.66 -3.66
CA PRO A 101 -16.58 2.66 -2.61
C PRO A 101 -15.98 3.18 -1.29
N TYR A 102 -16.58 2.77 -0.17
CA TYR A 102 -16.04 3.01 1.17
C TYR A 102 -14.86 2.09 1.48
N ALA A 103 -14.15 2.35 2.58
CA ALA A 103 -12.97 1.60 2.99
C ALA A 103 -13.24 0.10 3.19
N GLU A 104 -14.38 -0.27 3.78
CA GLU A 104 -14.82 -1.65 3.95
C GLU A 104 -15.00 -2.39 2.61
N VAL A 105 -15.42 -1.68 1.54
CA VAL A 105 -15.59 -2.27 0.21
C VAL A 105 -14.24 -2.57 -0.44
N TYR A 106 -13.26 -1.67 -0.29
CA TYR A 106 -11.87 -1.94 -0.70
C TYR A 106 -11.28 -3.14 0.05
N HIS A 107 -11.49 -3.18 1.37
CA HIS A 107 -11.08 -4.31 2.20
C HIS A 107 -11.70 -5.62 1.69
N ALA A 108 -13.02 -5.66 1.47
CA ALA A 108 -13.73 -6.85 0.96
C ALA A 108 -13.21 -7.28 -0.42
N ALA A 109 -12.91 -6.32 -1.32
CA ALA A 109 -12.34 -6.61 -2.63
C ALA A 109 -10.96 -7.28 -2.54
N VAL A 110 -10.09 -6.81 -1.64
CA VAL A 110 -8.77 -7.43 -1.39
C VAL A 110 -8.93 -8.84 -0.82
N VAL A 111 -9.84 -9.02 0.16
CA VAL A 111 -10.13 -10.35 0.75
C VAL A 111 -10.61 -11.35 -0.30
N ALA A 112 -11.50 -10.90 -1.20
CA ALA A 112 -12.07 -11.72 -2.26
C ALA A 112 -11.13 -11.95 -3.46
N GLY A 113 -9.97 -11.24 -3.53
CA GLY A 113 -9.11 -11.26 -4.71
C GLY A 113 -9.74 -10.58 -5.92
N ASN A 114 -10.73 -9.70 -5.70
CA ASN A 114 -11.43 -8.99 -6.77
C ASN A 114 -10.60 -7.80 -7.27
N GLY A 115 -9.81 -8.03 -8.33
CA GLY A 115 -8.91 -7.04 -8.91
C GLY A 115 -7.61 -6.81 -8.12
N PHE A 116 -7.42 -7.49 -6.98
CA PHE A 116 -6.22 -7.39 -6.15
C PHE A 116 -5.60 -8.75 -5.89
N SER A 117 -4.27 -8.81 -5.92
CA SER A 117 -3.49 -9.89 -5.32
C SER A 117 -3.29 -9.59 -3.85
N ARG A 118 -3.80 -10.44 -2.94
CA ARG A 118 -3.64 -10.26 -1.50
C ARG A 118 -2.20 -10.52 -1.06
N ILE A 119 -1.59 -9.57 -0.35
CA ILE A 119 -0.25 -9.66 0.24
C ILE A 119 -0.41 -10.09 1.70
N GLN A 120 0.10 -11.27 2.05
CA GLN A 120 -0.03 -11.84 3.40
C GLN A 120 1.20 -11.59 4.27
N LYS A 121 2.40 -11.56 3.68
CA LYS A 121 3.65 -11.37 4.42
C LYS A 121 4.10 -9.92 4.37
N VAL A 122 4.53 -9.41 5.52
CA VAL A 122 5.02 -8.02 5.62
C VAL A 122 6.20 -7.77 4.70
N ALA A 123 7.10 -8.74 4.52
CA ALA A 123 8.27 -8.60 3.65
C ALA A 123 7.93 -8.48 2.15
N ASP A 124 6.73 -8.88 1.74
CA ASP A 124 6.29 -8.84 0.35
C ASP A 124 5.59 -7.52 -0.03
N ILE A 125 5.36 -6.64 0.95
CA ILE A 125 4.75 -5.32 0.72
C ILE A 125 5.69 -4.47 -0.12
N GLN A 126 5.14 -3.80 -1.12
CA GLN A 126 5.86 -2.90 -2.02
C GLN A 126 5.19 -1.53 -2.09
N ALA A 127 5.95 -0.55 -2.55
CA ALA A 127 5.43 0.77 -2.86
C ALA A 127 4.30 0.66 -3.91
N GLY A 128 3.15 1.30 -3.63
CA GLY A 128 1.93 1.23 -4.42
C GLY A 128 0.91 0.19 -3.94
N ASP A 129 1.24 -0.68 -2.99
CA ASP A 129 0.24 -1.58 -2.42
C ASP A 129 -0.85 -0.80 -1.68
N LEU A 130 -2.11 -1.21 -1.87
CA LEU A 130 -3.25 -0.69 -1.14
C LEU A 130 -3.28 -1.29 0.27
N ILE A 131 -3.37 -0.43 1.28
CA ILE A 131 -3.65 -0.79 2.66
C ILE A 131 -5.14 -0.53 2.88
N ALA A 132 -5.92 -1.55 3.23
CA ALA A 132 -7.34 -1.38 3.55
C ALA A 132 -7.64 -1.93 4.95
N ILE A 133 -8.26 -1.12 5.78
CA ILE A 133 -8.61 -1.44 7.17
C ILE A 133 -10.13 -1.38 7.30
N ASP A 134 -10.74 -2.49 7.70
CA ASP A 134 -12.15 -2.58 8.05
C ASP A 134 -12.33 -2.29 9.55
N TYR A 135 -13.14 -1.28 9.89
CA TYR A 135 -13.48 -0.95 11.27
C TYR A 135 -14.76 -1.68 11.66
N ARG A 136 -14.61 -2.62 12.55
CA ARG A 136 -15.69 -3.48 13.04
C ARG A 136 -16.37 -2.95 14.30
N ASP A 137 -15.94 -1.79 14.76
CA ASP A 137 -16.62 -1.07 15.83
C ASP A 137 -17.93 -0.45 15.29
N ALA A 138 -18.91 -0.25 16.18
CA ALA A 138 -20.22 0.31 15.84
C ALA A 138 -20.17 1.83 15.53
N GLY A 139 -19.02 2.36 15.12
CA GLY A 139 -18.82 3.76 14.77
C GLY A 139 -19.43 4.13 13.42
N THR A 140 -19.39 5.41 13.10
CA THR A 140 -19.86 5.93 11.79
C THR A 140 -18.81 5.77 10.68
N SER A 141 -17.58 5.42 11.01
CA SER A 141 -16.50 5.17 10.04
C SER A 141 -16.45 3.68 9.70
N THR A 142 -16.53 3.35 8.41
CA THR A 142 -16.47 1.96 7.92
C THR A 142 -15.04 1.43 7.85
N GLY A 143 -14.03 2.29 7.99
CA GLY A 143 -12.64 1.87 7.90
C GLY A 143 -11.69 2.96 7.45
N HIS A 144 -10.52 2.54 6.98
CA HIS A 144 -9.51 3.41 6.41
C HIS A 144 -8.79 2.77 5.23
N VAL A 145 -8.39 3.58 4.25
CA VAL A 145 -7.54 3.14 3.13
C VAL A 145 -6.38 4.08 2.91
N ALA A 146 -5.24 3.52 2.53
CA ALA A 146 -4.01 4.23 2.24
C ALA A 146 -3.22 3.50 1.13
N ILE A 147 -2.22 4.17 0.56
CA ILE A 147 -1.27 3.59 -0.38
C ILE A 147 0.09 3.50 0.30
N ALA A 148 0.73 2.33 0.29
CA ALA A 148 2.11 2.19 0.73
C ALA A 148 3.03 3.03 -0.18
N SER A 149 3.80 3.95 0.38
CA SER A 149 4.75 4.77 -0.40
C SER A 149 6.14 4.15 -0.45
N SER A 150 6.40 3.16 0.41
CA SER A 150 7.66 2.41 0.42
C SER A 150 7.45 0.93 0.74
N ALA A 151 8.49 0.11 0.57
CA ALA A 151 8.56 -1.17 1.25
C ALA A 151 8.75 -0.96 2.77
N PRO A 152 8.33 -1.94 3.63
CA PRO A 152 8.54 -1.87 5.08
C PRO A 152 10.03 -1.84 5.44
N ILE A 153 10.37 -1.06 6.45
CA ILE A 153 11.73 -0.92 6.98
C ILE A 153 11.79 -1.27 8.47
N ASN A 154 13.00 -1.45 9.00
CA ASN A 154 13.28 -1.60 10.45
C ASN A 154 12.66 -2.84 11.12
N GLY A 155 12.76 -4.03 10.52
CA GLY A 155 12.23 -5.29 11.08
C GLY A 155 12.78 -5.65 12.47
N THR A 156 12.36 -4.96 13.53
CA THR A 156 12.86 -5.09 14.90
C THR A 156 12.05 -6.11 15.68
N PRO A 157 12.67 -7.13 16.34
CA PRO A 157 11.99 -8.03 17.24
C PRO A 157 11.33 -7.28 18.40
N VAL A 158 10.08 -7.63 18.69
CA VAL A 158 9.30 -7.06 19.80
C VAL A 158 8.39 -8.11 20.41
N THR A 159 7.97 -7.92 21.66
CA THR A 159 6.91 -8.72 22.29
C THR A 159 5.71 -7.82 22.54
N VAL A 160 4.55 -8.20 22.01
CA VAL A 160 3.29 -7.48 22.23
C VAL A 160 2.27 -8.46 22.82
N ASN A 161 1.72 -8.15 23.98
CA ASN A 161 0.77 -9.02 24.69
C ASN A 161 1.25 -10.48 24.84
N GLY A 162 2.56 -10.68 25.08
CA GLY A 162 3.17 -12.01 25.22
C GLY A 162 3.48 -12.74 23.90
N VAL A 163 3.17 -12.16 22.75
CA VAL A 163 3.44 -12.74 21.43
C VAL A 163 4.72 -12.15 20.86
N SER A 164 5.60 -13.03 20.33
CA SER A 164 6.83 -12.62 19.64
C SER A 164 6.52 -12.17 18.21
N LEU A 165 6.81 -10.92 17.90
CA LEU A 165 6.54 -10.28 16.63
C LEU A 165 7.81 -9.60 16.09
N LYS A 166 7.78 -9.20 14.82
CA LYS A 166 8.71 -8.24 14.21
C LYS A 166 7.95 -6.98 13.85
N ARG A 167 8.41 -5.85 14.32
CA ARG A 167 7.83 -4.53 14.04
C ARG A 167 8.55 -3.87 12.88
N TYR A 168 7.76 -3.36 11.93
CA TYR A 168 8.22 -2.63 10.75
C TYR A 168 7.58 -1.25 10.71
N ASP A 169 8.32 -0.26 10.24
CA ASP A 169 7.79 1.03 9.88
C ASP A 169 7.40 0.99 8.38
N LEU A 170 6.19 1.42 8.06
CA LEU A 170 5.64 1.47 6.72
C LEU A 170 5.21 2.90 6.41
N TRP A 171 5.86 3.52 5.43
CA TRP A 171 5.44 4.81 4.93
C TRP A 171 4.19 4.65 4.06
N ILE A 172 3.20 5.49 4.30
CA ILE A 172 1.92 5.47 3.59
C ILE A 172 1.51 6.88 3.18
N ILE A 173 0.74 6.98 2.10
CA ILE A 173 0.04 8.19 1.69
C ILE A 173 -1.46 7.95 1.83
N ASP A 174 -2.15 8.84 2.52
CA ASP A 174 -3.60 8.80 2.72
C ASP A 174 -4.20 10.21 2.81
N SER A 175 -5.52 10.30 2.82
CA SER A 175 -6.24 11.49 3.29
C SER A 175 -6.87 11.20 4.65
N SER A 176 -6.54 11.99 5.66
CA SER A 176 -6.96 11.74 7.05
C SER A 176 -7.17 13.02 7.85
N LYS A 177 -7.99 12.91 8.92
CA LYS A 177 -8.09 13.94 9.98
C LYS A 177 -6.91 13.94 10.92
N ASN A 178 -6.26 12.77 11.07
CA ASN A 178 -5.20 12.55 12.05
C ASN A 178 -3.90 12.19 11.36
N TYR A 179 -2.82 12.79 11.80
CA TYR A 179 -1.47 12.47 11.31
C TYR A 179 -0.95 11.15 11.90
N HIS A 180 0.05 10.57 11.25
CA HIS A 180 0.69 9.28 11.62
C HIS A 180 1.96 9.48 12.46
N GLY A 181 1.92 10.37 13.44
CA GLY A 181 3.06 10.69 14.30
C GLY A 181 3.90 11.87 13.80
N THR A 182 4.99 12.18 14.51
CA THR A 182 5.77 13.41 14.29
C THR A 182 6.52 13.48 12.95
N GLN A 183 6.64 12.35 12.26
CA GLN A 183 7.27 12.29 10.91
C GLN A 183 6.26 12.52 9.79
N ASP A 184 4.97 12.60 10.09
CA ASP A 184 3.92 12.85 9.11
C ASP A 184 4.03 14.27 8.53
N SER A 185 3.85 14.42 7.23
CA SER A 185 3.88 15.71 6.54
C SER A 185 2.85 16.72 7.05
N ARG A 186 1.77 16.22 7.70
CA ARG A 186 0.70 17.01 8.33
C ARG A 186 1.00 17.41 9.77
N TYR A 187 2.08 16.89 10.38
CA TYR A 187 2.44 17.21 11.77
C TYR A 187 2.81 18.68 11.94
N LYS A 188 3.11 19.39 10.87
CA LYS A 188 3.25 20.86 10.87
C LYS A 188 1.91 21.50 11.21
N PHE A 189 1.94 22.59 11.95
CA PHE A 189 0.74 23.31 12.32
C PHE A 189 0.38 24.32 11.23
N LYS A 190 -0.82 24.17 10.69
CA LYS A 190 -1.38 25.01 9.62
C LYS A 190 -1.45 26.49 10.01
N ASP A 191 -1.83 26.76 11.26
CA ASP A 191 -2.01 28.08 11.86
C ASP A 191 -1.06 28.31 13.06
N GLY A 192 -0.06 27.45 13.24
CA GLY A 192 0.84 27.47 14.38
C GLY A 192 0.31 26.74 15.64
N THR A 193 -0.93 26.25 15.60
CA THR A 193 -1.57 25.60 16.77
C THR A 193 -2.29 24.29 16.45
N THR A 194 -2.77 24.14 15.22
CA THR A 194 -3.60 23.00 14.80
C THR A 194 -2.89 22.18 13.71
N PRO A 195 -2.72 20.85 13.86
CA PRO A 195 -2.18 20.00 12.80
C PRO A 195 -3.00 20.10 11.51
N ASP A 196 -2.34 19.97 10.38
CA ASP A 196 -2.99 19.88 9.08
C ASP A 196 -3.80 18.61 8.93
N THR A 197 -4.83 18.65 8.08
CA THR A 197 -5.66 17.50 7.70
C THR A 197 -5.65 17.31 6.19
N GLY A 198 -6.23 16.21 5.69
CA GLY A 198 -6.28 15.92 4.27
C GLY A 198 -5.17 14.96 3.84
N VAL A 199 -4.67 15.13 2.61
CA VAL A 199 -3.64 14.25 2.06
C VAL A 199 -2.28 14.51 2.71
N GLY A 200 -1.56 13.42 3.02
CA GLY A 200 -0.22 13.48 3.56
C GLY A 200 0.49 12.15 3.52
N GLU A 201 1.79 12.20 3.76
CA GLU A 201 2.63 11.02 3.92
C GLU A 201 3.06 10.90 5.38
N GLY A 202 2.93 9.69 5.93
CA GLY A 202 3.30 9.42 7.31
C GLY A 202 3.65 7.97 7.55
N VAL A 203 3.98 7.63 8.80
CA VAL A 203 4.44 6.29 9.18
C VAL A 203 3.44 5.59 10.05
N MET A 204 2.90 4.47 9.59
CA MET A 204 2.25 3.47 10.42
C MET A 204 3.20 2.33 10.76
N ARG A 205 2.89 1.54 11.80
CA ARG A 205 3.62 0.31 12.10
C ARG A 205 2.83 -0.89 11.67
N ILE A 206 3.50 -1.82 10.99
CA ILE A 206 3.00 -3.16 10.66
C ILE A 206 3.82 -4.16 11.48
N PHE A 207 3.13 -5.16 12.04
CA PHE A 207 3.75 -6.22 12.81
C PHE A 207 3.59 -7.53 12.06
N ALA A 208 4.70 -8.25 11.91
CA ALA A 208 4.71 -9.61 11.39
C ALA A 208 4.79 -10.61 12.52
N ASP A 209 4.15 -11.75 12.38
CA ASP A 209 4.46 -12.93 13.17
C ASP A 209 5.95 -13.29 13.00
N ALA A 210 6.63 -13.56 14.11
CA ALA A 210 8.08 -13.76 14.09
C ALA A 210 8.52 -15.02 13.34
N VAL A 211 7.62 -16.01 13.17
CA VAL A 211 7.89 -17.32 12.56
C VAL A 211 7.42 -17.32 11.10
N THR A 212 6.16 -16.94 10.85
CA THR A 212 5.55 -17.04 9.51
C THR A 212 5.83 -15.82 8.63
N GLY A 213 6.11 -14.67 9.24
CA GLY A 213 6.25 -13.38 8.56
C GLY A 213 4.92 -12.75 8.12
N GLU A 214 3.79 -13.39 8.42
CA GLU A 214 2.46 -12.90 8.08
C GLU A 214 2.09 -11.68 8.91
N VAL A 215 1.20 -10.83 8.37
CA VAL A 215 0.69 -9.65 9.08
C VAL A 215 -0.03 -10.09 10.35
N ALA A 216 0.50 -9.71 11.50
CA ALA A 216 -0.02 -10.05 12.83
C ALA A 216 -0.68 -8.87 13.55
N GLY A 217 -0.56 -7.66 13.03
CA GLY A 217 -1.19 -6.47 13.59
C GLY A 217 -0.63 -5.17 13.03
N HIS A 218 -1.20 -4.08 13.49
CA HIS A 218 -0.76 -2.75 13.11
C HIS A 218 -1.01 -1.72 14.21
N THR A 219 -0.37 -0.56 14.10
CA THR A 219 -0.73 0.65 14.84
C THR A 219 -0.95 1.80 13.86
N TRP A 220 -1.79 2.76 14.24
CA TRP A 220 -2.08 3.93 13.41
C TRP A 220 -0.84 4.76 13.08
N SER A 221 0.09 4.85 14.02
CA SER A 221 1.28 5.68 13.87
C SER A 221 2.52 5.04 14.49
N SER A 222 3.68 5.63 14.21
CA SER A 222 4.95 5.27 14.84
C SER A 222 5.08 5.78 16.29
N ALA A 223 4.11 6.52 16.83
CA ALA A 223 4.12 7.01 18.21
C ALA A 223 4.05 5.86 19.22
N ASN A 224 4.76 6.01 20.37
CA ASN A 224 4.81 4.96 21.38
C ASN A 224 3.45 4.67 22.07
N GLY A 225 2.52 5.62 22.09
CA GLY A 225 1.17 5.45 22.63
C GLY A 225 0.12 4.98 21.62
N SER A 226 0.51 4.67 20.38
CA SER A 226 -0.44 4.23 19.37
C SER A 226 -0.98 2.83 19.68
N THR A 227 -2.31 2.68 19.65
CA THR A 227 -2.99 1.42 19.96
C THR A 227 -2.60 0.34 18.98
N PHE A 228 -2.25 -0.86 19.50
CA PHE A 228 -2.00 -2.04 18.70
C PHE A 228 -3.31 -2.79 18.41
N TYR A 229 -3.58 -3.05 17.14
CA TYR A 229 -4.69 -3.84 16.65
C TYR A 229 -4.15 -5.17 16.13
N ALA A 230 -4.49 -6.25 16.85
CA ALA A 230 -4.05 -7.60 16.51
C ALA A 230 -4.79 -8.16 15.28
N GLN A 231 -4.12 -9.07 14.55
CA GLN A 231 -4.68 -9.86 13.45
C GLN A 231 -4.53 -11.35 13.79
N PRO A 232 -5.42 -12.25 13.36
CA PRO A 232 -6.71 -11.96 12.74
C PRO A 232 -7.81 -11.84 13.79
N ASP A 233 -8.11 -10.66 14.29
CA ASP A 233 -9.34 -10.51 15.07
C ASP A 233 -10.54 -10.36 14.10
N LEU A 234 -10.87 -11.47 13.45
CA LEU A 234 -11.96 -11.54 12.49
C LEU A 234 -13.34 -11.52 13.14
N ASN A 235 -13.43 -11.71 14.47
CA ASN A 235 -14.69 -11.91 15.19
C ASN A 235 -14.97 -10.84 16.26
N GLY A 236 -14.04 -9.92 16.51
CA GLY A 236 -14.21 -8.86 17.50
C GLY A 236 -15.05 -7.70 16.97
N SER A 237 -16.03 -7.24 17.73
CA SER A 237 -16.86 -6.06 17.40
C SER A 237 -16.09 -4.73 17.48
N THR A 238 -14.86 -4.73 17.99
CA THR A 238 -13.97 -3.57 18.13
C THR A 238 -12.70 -3.71 17.31
N GLY A 239 -12.57 -4.79 16.54
CA GLY A 239 -11.40 -5.10 15.73
C GLY A 239 -11.22 -4.12 14.56
N ARG A 240 -9.95 -3.92 14.19
CA ARG A 240 -9.57 -3.17 12.98
C ARG A 240 -8.78 -4.12 12.09
N HIS A 241 -9.50 -4.80 11.20
CA HIS A 241 -8.90 -5.80 10.34
C HIS A 241 -8.23 -5.17 9.13
N LEU A 242 -6.91 -5.33 9.05
CA LEU A 242 -6.10 -4.80 7.95
C LEU A 242 -5.83 -5.88 6.91
N VAL A 243 -5.95 -5.53 5.64
CA VAL A 243 -5.50 -6.33 4.50
C VAL A 243 -4.66 -5.46 3.57
N ILE A 244 -3.80 -6.12 2.79
CA ILE A 244 -2.92 -5.47 1.82
C ILE A 244 -3.17 -6.09 0.46
N GLY A 245 -3.38 -5.25 -0.56
CA GLY A 245 -3.69 -5.67 -1.91
C GLY A 245 -2.81 -4.99 -2.94
N ARG A 246 -2.35 -5.75 -3.93
CA ARG A 246 -1.63 -5.27 -5.10
C ARG A 246 -2.52 -5.38 -6.33
N LEU A 247 -2.63 -4.28 -7.11
CA LEU A 247 -3.25 -4.25 -8.43
C LEU A 247 -2.42 -4.98 -9.48
#